data_a73c998f676a1cf86103f679488ce7fe
#
_entry.id   a73c998f676a1cf86103f679488ce7fe
#
_cell.length_a   1.000
_cell.length_b   1.000
_cell.length_c   1.000
_cell.angle_alpha   90.00
_cell.angle_beta   90.00
_cell.angle_gamma   90.00
#
_symmetry.space_group_name_H-M   'P 1'
#
loop_
_entity.id
_entity.type
_entity.pdbx_description
1 polymer ?
#
loop_
_entity_poly.entity_id
_entity_poly.type
_entity_poly.pdbx_seq_one_letter_code
_entity_poly.pdbx_strand_id
1 'polypeptide(L)'
;NPAKDMKDGSVDFNNVSFSYKHGSGKMVLNNIDLHIKSGETIGIIGSTGCGKTSLVNLISRLYDVDEGSVCVGGKDVRDYDMEYLRDQVSVVLQKNVLFSGTILDNLRWGNENATDAECIEACEAACADEFIERFPEKYETYIEQGGTNVSGGQKQRLCIARALLKKPKV
;
A
#
# COMPACT_ATOMS: atom_id res chain seq x y z
N ASN A 1 -24.62 7.26 4.68
CA ASN A 1 -23.46 7.80 3.96
C ASN A 1 -22.22 7.05 4.43
N PRO A 2 -21.39 6.54 3.51
CA PRO A 2 -20.12 5.90 3.87
C PRO A 2 -19.22 6.86 4.64
N ALA A 3 -18.46 6.32 5.60
CA ALA A 3 -17.61 7.12 6.48
C ALA A 3 -16.39 7.70 5.73
N LYS A 4 -16.02 8.93 6.08
CA LYS A 4 -14.81 9.62 5.60
C LYS A 4 -14.01 10.21 6.78
N ASP A 5 -14.00 9.48 7.91
CA ASP A 5 -13.39 9.91 9.18
C ASP A 5 -12.65 8.75 9.82
N MET A 6 -11.44 8.46 9.37
CA MET A 6 -10.58 7.46 9.99
C MET A 6 -9.86 8.05 11.19
N LYS A 7 -10.03 7.44 12.35
CA LYS A 7 -9.46 7.93 13.61
C LYS A 7 -7.93 7.84 13.62
N ASP A 8 -7.39 6.67 13.35
CA ASP A 8 -5.95 6.35 13.41
C ASP A 8 -5.61 5.20 12.45
N GLY A 9 -4.37 4.71 12.48
CA GLY A 9 -3.88 3.61 11.66
C GLY A 9 -3.93 2.25 12.36
N SER A 10 -4.76 2.06 13.39
CA SER A 10 -4.94 0.72 13.98
C SER A 10 -5.66 -0.21 13.03
N VAL A 11 -5.30 -1.51 13.07
CA VAL A 11 -5.91 -2.54 12.23
C VAL A 11 -6.31 -3.73 13.09
N ASP A 12 -7.57 -4.13 12.99
CA ASP A 12 -8.11 -5.28 13.72
C ASP A 12 -8.74 -6.28 12.76
N PHE A 13 -8.34 -7.54 12.88
CA PHE A 13 -9.00 -8.69 12.29
C PHE A 13 -9.76 -9.41 13.39
N ASN A 14 -11.08 -9.54 13.27
CA ASN A 14 -11.94 -10.15 14.27
C ASN A 14 -12.58 -11.40 13.68
N ASN A 15 -12.10 -12.60 14.07
CA ASN A 15 -12.57 -13.91 13.60
C ASN A 15 -12.68 -13.98 12.06
N VAL A 16 -11.68 -13.49 11.33
CA VAL A 16 -11.71 -13.35 9.87
C VAL A 16 -11.47 -14.68 9.19
N SER A 17 -12.42 -15.09 8.37
CA SER A 17 -12.28 -16.18 7.41
C SER A 17 -12.49 -15.67 5.99
N PHE A 18 -11.65 -16.14 5.06
CA PHE A 18 -11.67 -15.65 3.67
C PHE A 18 -11.32 -16.75 2.66
N SER A 19 -12.06 -16.76 1.57
CA SER A 19 -11.78 -17.54 0.36
C SER A 19 -11.98 -16.70 -0.90
N TYR A 20 -11.24 -16.97 -1.98
CA TYR A 20 -11.44 -16.26 -3.26
C TYR A 20 -12.73 -16.70 -4.00
N LYS A 21 -13.34 -17.79 -3.57
CA LYS A 21 -14.62 -18.27 -4.10
C LYS A 21 -15.58 -18.44 -2.92
N HIS A 22 -16.40 -17.44 -2.67
CA HIS A 22 -17.37 -17.43 -1.59
C HIS A 22 -18.19 -18.75 -1.57
N GLY A 23 -18.14 -19.43 -0.44
CA GLY A 23 -18.97 -20.60 -0.14
C GLY A 23 -18.60 -21.95 -0.80
N SER A 24 -17.60 -22.00 -1.70
CA SER A 24 -17.25 -23.25 -2.40
C SER A 24 -15.75 -23.48 -2.62
N GLY A 25 -14.91 -22.59 -2.14
CA GLY A 25 -13.47 -22.62 -2.32
C GLY A 25 -12.70 -23.13 -1.10
N LYS A 26 -11.42 -23.46 -1.32
CA LYS A 26 -10.49 -23.71 -0.21
C LYS A 26 -10.32 -22.42 0.59
N MET A 27 -10.55 -22.50 1.90
CA MET A 27 -10.31 -21.40 2.83
C MET A 27 -8.84 -20.98 2.76
N VAL A 28 -8.58 -19.69 2.53
CA VAL A 28 -7.23 -19.09 2.46
C VAL A 28 -6.82 -18.55 3.82
N LEU A 29 -7.76 -17.92 4.51
CA LEU A 29 -7.62 -17.47 5.90
C LEU A 29 -8.75 -18.11 6.70
N ASN A 30 -8.46 -18.57 7.91
CA ASN A 30 -9.42 -19.28 8.73
C ASN A 30 -9.32 -18.78 10.17
N ASN A 31 -10.38 -18.14 10.62
CA ASN A 31 -10.54 -17.64 11.99
C ASN A 31 -9.33 -16.84 12.49
N ILE A 32 -8.94 -15.80 11.74
CA ILE A 32 -7.80 -14.94 12.08
C ILE A 32 -8.25 -13.85 13.04
N ASP A 33 -7.59 -13.81 14.19
CA ASP A 33 -7.65 -12.70 15.15
C ASP A 33 -6.29 -12.02 15.22
N LEU A 34 -6.24 -10.72 14.94
CA LEU A 34 -5.01 -9.93 14.93
C LEU A 34 -5.34 -8.49 15.28
N HIS A 35 -4.58 -7.92 16.21
CA HIS A 35 -4.72 -6.52 16.63
C HIS A 35 -3.40 -5.79 16.48
N ILE A 36 -3.38 -4.77 15.64
CA ILE A 36 -2.21 -3.93 15.33
C ILE A 36 -2.52 -2.51 15.80
N LYS A 37 -1.66 -1.95 16.64
CA LYS A 37 -1.81 -0.58 17.12
C LYS A 37 -1.36 0.41 16.04
N SER A 38 -1.95 1.60 16.06
CA SER A 38 -1.50 2.70 15.20
C SER A 38 -0.01 3.00 15.40
N GLY A 39 0.74 3.11 14.31
CA GLY A 39 2.19 3.32 14.31
C GLY A 39 3.04 2.08 14.56
N GLU A 40 2.43 0.91 14.72
CA GLU A 40 3.15 -0.35 14.91
C GLU A 40 3.62 -0.90 13.54
N THR A 41 4.82 -1.47 13.51
CA THR A 41 5.36 -2.17 12.33
C THR A 41 5.28 -3.68 12.57
N ILE A 42 4.59 -4.39 11.69
CA ILE A 42 4.39 -5.84 11.79
C ILE A 42 5.08 -6.58 10.65
N GLY A 43 5.89 -7.58 11.00
CA GLY A 43 6.47 -8.53 10.06
C GLY A 43 5.59 -9.77 9.91
N ILE A 44 5.17 -10.09 8.67
CA ILE A 44 4.38 -11.27 8.37
C ILE A 44 5.26 -12.29 7.64
N ILE A 45 5.51 -13.42 8.29
CA ILE A 45 6.39 -14.49 7.78
C ILE A 45 5.56 -15.75 7.50
N GLY A 46 5.88 -16.45 6.43
CA GLY A 46 5.24 -17.70 6.07
C GLY A 46 5.65 -18.17 4.68
N SER A 47 5.35 -19.44 4.37
CA SER A 47 5.61 -20.04 3.07
C SER A 47 4.82 -19.39 1.94
N THR A 48 5.24 -19.62 0.70
CA THR A 48 4.49 -19.18 -0.48
C THR A 48 3.09 -19.82 -0.47
N GLY A 49 2.06 -19.00 -0.72
CA GLY A 49 0.66 -19.47 -0.77
C GLY A 49 -0.03 -19.61 0.59
N CYS A 50 0.59 -19.22 1.71
CA CYS A 50 -0.05 -19.31 3.04
C CYS A 50 -1.02 -18.15 3.37
N GLY A 51 -1.33 -17.27 2.41
CA GLY A 51 -2.35 -16.23 2.60
C GLY A 51 -1.84 -14.84 3.00
N LYS A 52 -0.51 -14.59 3.08
CA LYS A 52 0.04 -13.27 3.46
C LYS A 52 -0.50 -12.11 2.61
N THR A 53 -0.45 -12.26 1.31
CA THR A 53 -0.96 -11.25 0.36
C THR A 53 -2.48 -11.07 0.52
N SER A 54 -3.21 -12.16 0.73
CA SER A 54 -4.66 -12.10 0.96
C SER A 54 -4.99 -11.31 2.21
N LEU A 55 -4.28 -11.56 3.31
CA LEU A 55 -4.46 -10.84 4.57
C LEU A 55 -4.24 -9.33 4.39
N VAL A 56 -3.15 -8.91 3.74
CA VAL A 56 -2.86 -7.50 3.46
C VAL A 56 -3.92 -6.87 2.56
N ASN A 57 -4.39 -7.59 1.53
CA ASN A 57 -5.39 -7.10 0.58
C ASN A 57 -6.77 -6.85 1.22
N LEU A 58 -7.08 -7.52 2.33
CA LEU A 58 -8.33 -7.28 3.06
C LEU A 58 -8.33 -5.92 3.79
N ILE A 59 -7.17 -5.39 4.18
CA ILE A 59 -7.06 -4.09 4.87
C ILE A 59 -7.50 -2.95 3.93
N SER A 60 -7.09 -2.99 2.67
CA SER A 60 -7.49 -2.01 1.65
C SER A 60 -8.82 -2.35 0.96
N ARG A 61 -9.52 -3.38 1.46
CA ARG A 61 -10.78 -3.88 0.91
C ARG A 61 -10.70 -4.15 -0.60
N LEU A 62 -9.67 -4.89 -1.04
CA LEU A 62 -9.66 -5.45 -2.40
C LEU A 62 -10.60 -6.66 -2.50
N TYR A 63 -10.92 -7.27 -1.37
CA TYR A 63 -11.90 -8.33 -1.21
C TYR A 63 -12.67 -8.12 0.09
N ASP A 64 -13.90 -8.56 0.15
CA ASP A 64 -14.68 -8.66 1.38
C ASP A 64 -14.47 -10.03 2.03
N VAL A 65 -14.53 -10.10 3.35
CA VAL A 65 -14.38 -11.35 4.12
C VAL A 65 -15.62 -12.23 4.00
N ASP A 66 -15.46 -13.55 4.12
CA ASP A 66 -16.60 -14.49 4.20
C ASP A 66 -17.24 -14.45 5.60
N GLU A 67 -16.41 -14.39 6.65
CA GLU A 67 -16.83 -14.30 8.04
C GLU A 67 -15.95 -13.30 8.82
N GLY A 68 -16.51 -12.72 9.86
CA GLY A 68 -15.83 -11.77 10.71
C GLY A 68 -15.79 -10.35 10.14
N SER A 69 -14.84 -9.57 10.62
CA SER A 69 -14.66 -8.18 10.20
C SER A 69 -13.20 -7.75 10.20
N VAL A 70 -12.84 -6.89 9.26
CA VAL A 70 -11.57 -6.15 9.25
C VAL A 70 -11.89 -4.70 9.56
N CYS A 71 -11.26 -4.17 10.61
CA CYS A 71 -11.45 -2.77 11.00
C CYS A 71 -10.14 -1.99 10.83
N VAL A 72 -10.24 -0.74 10.39
CA VAL A 72 -9.13 0.22 10.36
C VAL A 72 -9.57 1.47 11.10
N GLY A 73 -8.75 1.96 12.04
CA GLY A 73 -9.12 3.09 12.89
C GLY A 73 -10.38 2.83 13.72
N GLY A 74 -10.61 1.57 14.11
CA GLY A 74 -11.75 1.13 14.92
C GLY A 74 -13.09 1.00 14.18
N LYS A 75 -13.12 1.13 12.84
CA LYS A 75 -14.33 1.03 12.02
C LYS A 75 -14.15 -0.04 10.94
N ASP A 76 -15.18 -0.84 10.68
CA ASP A 76 -15.17 -1.87 9.63
C ASP A 76 -14.84 -1.25 8.26
N VAL A 77 -13.97 -1.88 7.48
CA VAL A 77 -13.59 -1.40 6.15
C VAL A 77 -14.77 -1.30 5.20
N ARG A 78 -15.86 -2.04 5.45
CA ARG A 78 -17.09 -2.03 4.66
C ARG A 78 -17.93 -0.77 4.87
N ASP A 79 -17.73 -0.06 5.98
CA ASP A 79 -18.47 1.15 6.35
C ASP A 79 -17.83 2.42 5.78
N TYR A 80 -16.59 2.34 5.30
CA TYR A 80 -15.91 3.47 4.68
C TYR A 80 -16.33 3.70 3.23
N ASP A 81 -16.24 4.97 2.82
CA ASP A 81 -16.12 5.30 1.40
C ASP A 81 -14.88 4.64 0.81
N MET A 82 -15.01 3.97 -0.33
CA MET A 82 -13.95 3.12 -0.88
C MET A 82 -12.72 3.93 -1.31
N GLU A 83 -12.94 5.09 -1.92
CA GLU A 83 -11.86 5.97 -2.35
C GLU A 83 -11.13 6.54 -1.12
N TYR A 84 -11.90 7.04 -0.15
CA TYR A 84 -11.35 7.52 1.11
C TYR A 84 -10.53 6.45 1.85
N LEU A 85 -11.05 5.22 1.98
CA LEU A 85 -10.31 4.12 2.61
C LEU A 85 -8.95 3.88 1.93
N ARG A 86 -8.94 3.81 0.59
CA ARG A 86 -7.73 3.55 -0.19
C ARG A 86 -6.76 4.72 -0.24
N ASP A 87 -7.20 5.92 0.10
CA ASP A 87 -6.30 7.05 0.30
C ASP A 87 -5.63 7.00 1.69
N GLN A 88 -6.31 6.43 2.69
CA GLN A 88 -5.76 6.27 4.03
C GLN A 88 -4.93 4.98 4.21
N VAL A 89 -5.10 3.99 3.34
CA VAL A 89 -4.37 2.72 3.34
C VAL A 89 -3.58 2.59 2.05
N SER A 90 -2.26 2.76 2.13
CA SER A 90 -1.38 2.62 0.97
C SER A 90 -0.78 1.22 0.90
N VAL A 91 -0.70 0.68 -0.30
CA VAL A 91 -0.14 -0.66 -0.57
C VAL A 91 0.97 -0.57 -1.60
N VAL A 92 2.14 -1.11 -1.27
CA VAL A 92 3.22 -1.33 -2.24
C VAL A 92 3.15 -2.80 -2.69
N LEU A 93 2.85 -3.00 -3.95
CA LEU A 93 2.67 -4.34 -4.51
C LEU A 93 4.01 -5.05 -4.71
N GLN A 94 4.01 -6.37 -4.71
CA GLN A 94 5.19 -7.17 -5.04
C GLN A 94 5.68 -6.91 -6.48
N LYS A 95 4.76 -6.75 -7.43
CA LYS A 95 5.05 -6.34 -8.81
C LYS A 95 4.93 -4.83 -8.92
N ASN A 96 6.07 -4.15 -8.84
CA ASN A 96 6.15 -2.70 -8.95
C ASN A 96 6.00 -2.24 -10.39
N VAL A 97 5.16 -1.24 -10.62
CA VAL A 97 4.93 -0.65 -11.94
C VAL A 97 5.27 0.84 -11.90
N LEU A 98 6.11 1.26 -12.84
CA LEU A 98 6.38 2.67 -13.15
C LEU A 98 5.86 2.98 -14.54
N PHE A 99 5.50 4.23 -14.75
CA PHE A 99 4.98 4.74 -16.01
C PHE A 99 6.03 5.59 -16.74
N SER A 100 5.84 5.77 -18.04
CA SER A 100 6.67 6.67 -18.82
C SER A 100 6.55 8.10 -18.30
N GLY A 101 7.66 8.79 -18.12
CA GLY A 101 7.71 10.15 -17.58
C GLY A 101 8.91 10.32 -16.65
N THR A 102 9.08 11.48 -16.04
CA THR A 102 10.15 11.72 -15.10
C THR A 102 9.95 10.96 -13.78
N ILE A 103 10.96 10.91 -12.94
CA ILE A 103 10.81 10.41 -11.57
C ILE A 103 9.75 11.21 -10.82
N LEU A 104 9.76 12.56 -10.93
CA LEU A 104 8.72 13.41 -10.32
C LEU A 104 7.31 13.07 -10.81
N ASP A 105 7.14 12.87 -12.12
CA ASP A 105 5.83 12.46 -12.67
C ASP A 105 5.36 11.14 -12.04
N ASN A 106 6.26 10.15 -11.93
CA ASN A 106 5.95 8.88 -11.30
C ASN A 106 5.60 9.00 -9.81
N LEU A 107 6.25 9.89 -9.08
CA LEU A 107 5.94 10.15 -7.67
C LEU A 107 4.57 10.80 -7.51
N ARG A 108 4.22 11.76 -8.38
CA ARG A 108 2.94 12.48 -8.35
C ARG A 108 1.72 11.62 -8.65
N TRP A 109 1.89 10.39 -9.13
CA TRP A 109 0.81 9.40 -9.12
C TRP A 109 0.31 9.05 -7.71
N GLY A 110 1.12 9.30 -6.68
CA GLY A 110 0.70 9.18 -5.28
C GLY A 110 -0.08 10.40 -4.78
N ASN A 111 0.31 11.59 -5.22
CA ASN A 111 -0.35 12.87 -4.93
C ASN A 111 0.00 13.87 -6.03
N GLU A 112 -0.96 14.17 -6.89
CA GLU A 112 -0.77 15.07 -8.05
C GLU A 112 -0.37 16.50 -7.67
N ASN A 113 -0.75 16.94 -6.47
CA ASN A 113 -0.45 18.27 -5.96
C ASN A 113 0.85 18.35 -5.13
N ALA A 114 1.60 17.25 -5.06
CA ALA A 114 2.85 17.21 -4.30
C ALA A 114 3.89 18.17 -4.91
N THR A 115 4.48 18.99 -4.06
CA THR A 115 5.62 19.84 -4.42
C THR A 115 6.87 19.00 -4.65
N ASP A 116 7.87 19.55 -5.34
CA ASP A 116 9.16 18.88 -5.53
C ASP A 116 9.82 18.55 -4.18
N ALA A 117 9.72 19.45 -3.20
CA ALA A 117 10.26 19.23 -1.87
C ALA A 117 9.60 18.02 -1.18
N GLU A 118 8.27 17.86 -1.26
CA GLU A 118 7.57 16.70 -0.70
C GLU A 118 7.95 15.40 -1.43
N CYS A 119 8.16 15.45 -2.75
CA CYS A 119 8.64 14.33 -3.53
C CYS A 119 10.05 13.90 -3.07
N ILE A 120 10.94 14.86 -2.84
CA ILE A 120 12.31 14.62 -2.36
C ILE A 120 12.27 13.99 -0.96
N GLU A 121 11.52 14.57 -0.03
CA GLU A 121 11.34 14.04 1.33
C GLU A 121 10.82 12.58 1.32
N ALA A 122 9.84 12.29 0.47
CA ALA A 122 9.34 10.94 0.33
C ALA A 122 10.39 9.97 -0.23
N CYS A 123 11.26 10.44 -1.14
CA CYS A 123 12.35 9.65 -1.68
C CYS A 123 13.45 9.40 -0.63
N GLU A 124 13.78 10.40 0.20
CA GLU A 124 14.70 10.24 1.33
C GLU A 124 14.17 9.18 2.31
N ALA A 125 12.90 9.27 2.70
CA ALA A 125 12.26 8.30 3.57
C ALA A 125 12.24 6.87 2.99
N ALA A 126 12.19 6.74 1.67
CA ALA A 126 12.24 5.46 0.95
C ALA A 126 13.69 5.03 0.59
N CYS A 127 14.73 5.79 0.98
CA CYS A 127 16.13 5.61 0.58
C CYS A 127 16.30 5.58 -0.95
N ALA A 128 15.47 6.30 -1.69
CA ALA A 128 15.54 6.40 -3.15
C ALA A 128 16.49 7.52 -3.61
N ASP A 129 16.68 8.55 -2.81
CA ASP A 129 17.59 9.67 -3.04
C ASP A 129 19.02 9.19 -3.34
N GLU A 130 19.50 8.16 -2.65
CA GLU A 130 20.84 7.59 -2.81
C GLU A 130 21.22 7.24 -4.26
N PHE A 131 20.27 6.72 -5.05
CA PHE A 131 20.52 6.40 -6.45
C PHE A 131 20.07 7.52 -7.38
N ILE A 132 19.03 8.27 -7.04
CA ILE A 132 18.53 9.40 -7.85
C ILE A 132 19.63 10.47 -8.01
N GLU A 133 20.31 10.80 -6.91
CA GLU A 133 21.42 11.79 -6.92
C GLU A 133 22.60 11.39 -7.82
N ARG A 134 22.71 10.11 -8.19
CA ARG A 134 23.74 9.61 -9.12
C ARG A 134 23.34 9.73 -10.58
N PHE A 135 22.07 9.97 -10.87
CA PHE A 135 21.63 10.20 -12.25
C PHE A 135 22.00 11.62 -12.71
N PRO A 136 22.42 11.80 -13.98
CA PRO A 136 22.78 13.12 -14.51
C PRO A 136 21.64 14.15 -14.37
N GLU A 137 20.40 13.72 -14.59
CA GLU A 137 19.20 14.57 -14.54
C GLU A 137 18.45 14.45 -13.22
N LYS A 138 19.00 13.71 -12.25
CA LYS A 138 18.43 13.51 -10.90
C LYS A 138 16.93 13.18 -10.95
N TYR A 139 16.09 13.99 -10.31
CA TYR A 139 14.63 13.80 -10.25
C TYR A 139 13.92 14.01 -11.60
N GLU A 140 14.55 14.70 -12.54
CA GLU A 140 14.07 14.86 -13.93
C GLU A 140 14.45 13.68 -14.82
N THR A 141 15.16 12.69 -14.30
CA THR A 141 15.51 11.48 -15.05
C THR A 141 14.26 10.79 -15.57
N TYR A 142 14.25 10.55 -16.90
CA TYR A 142 13.13 9.90 -17.57
C TYR A 142 13.09 8.41 -17.26
N ILE A 143 11.94 7.93 -16.86
CA ILE A 143 11.64 6.51 -16.64
C ILE A 143 10.91 5.98 -17.87
N GLU A 144 11.42 4.89 -18.43
CA GLU A 144 10.75 4.19 -19.52
C GLU A 144 9.52 3.42 -19.03
N GLN A 145 8.62 3.08 -19.93
CA GLN A 145 7.41 2.33 -19.58
C GLN A 145 7.75 1.02 -18.85
N GLY A 146 7.12 0.81 -17.71
CA GLY A 146 7.40 -0.33 -16.85
C GLY A 146 8.71 -0.22 -16.07
N GLY A 147 9.44 0.90 -16.18
CA GLY A 147 10.70 1.13 -15.48
C GLY A 147 11.83 0.20 -15.97
N THR A 148 11.93 -0.04 -17.28
CA THR A 148 12.93 -0.96 -17.86
C THR A 148 14.37 -0.46 -17.70
N ASN A 149 14.56 0.85 -17.55
CA ASN A 149 15.84 1.51 -17.36
C ASN A 149 16.26 1.70 -15.89
N VAL A 150 15.52 1.13 -14.94
CA VAL A 150 15.89 1.10 -13.52
C VAL A 150 15.85 -0.32 -12.95
N SER A 151 16.66 -0.58 -11.93
CA SER A 151 16.71 -1.89 -11.29
C SER A 151 15.43 -2.21 -10.50
N GLY A 152 15.20 -3.48 -10.19
CA GLY A 152 14.05 -3.92 -9.39
C GLY A 152 13.98 -3.23 -8.02
N GLY A 153 15.14 -3.10 -7.34
CA GLY A 153 15.23 -2.42 -6.06
C GLY A 153 14.98 -0.91 -6.15
N GLN A 154 15.48 -0.25 -7.20
CA GLN A 154 15.21 1.17 -7.47
C GLN A 154 13.72 1.40 -7.74
N LYS A 155 13.13 0.54 -8.56
CA LYS A 155 11.70 0.55 -8.87
C LYS A 155 10.85 0.41 -7.60
N GLN A 156 11.22 -0.51 -6.72
CA GLN A 156 10.53 -0.73 -5.44
C GLN A 156 10.59 0.51 -4.54
N ARG A 157 11.78 1.13 -4.39
CA ARG A 157 11.95 2.34 -3.58
C ARG A 157 11.12 3.51 -4.12
N LEU A 158 11.05 3.70 -5.43
CA LEU A 158 10.18 4.72 -6.05
C LEU A 158 8.69 4.45 -5.77
N CYS A 159 8.25 3.19 -5.80
CA CYS A 159 6.89 2.83 -5.44
C CYS A 159 6.59 3.04 -3.95
N ILE A 160 7.57 2.83 -3.07
CA ILE A 160 7.45 3.16 -1.64
C ILE A 160 7.32 4.69 -1.46
N ALA A 161 8.19 5.48 -2.09
CA ALA A 161 8.11 6.94 -2.04
C ALA A 161 6.74 7.47 -2.54
N ARG A 162 6.24 6.91 -3.65
CA ARG A 162 4.89 7.19 -4.18
C ARG A 162 3.80 6.91 -3.14
N ALA A 163 3.87 5.79 -2.44
CA ALA A 163 2.91 5.43 -1.40
C ALA A 163 2.97 6.40 -0.21
N LEU A 164 4.16 6.82 0.21
CA LEU A 164 4.37 7.77 1.30
C LEU A 164 3.80 9.16 0.99
N LEU A 165 3.82 9.60 -0.27
CA LEU A 165 3.26 10.90 -0.69
C LEU A 165 1.76 11.04 -0.44
N LYS A 166 1.02 9.96 -0.34
CA LYS A 166 -0.39 9.98 0.08
C LYS A 166 -0.55 10.35 1.55
N LYS A 167 0.53 10.32 2.35
CA LYS A 167 0.50 10.50 3.81
C LYS A 167 -0.53 9.59 4.47
N PRO A 168 -0.52 8.28 4.15
CA PRO A 168 -1.53 7.35 4.62
C PRO A 168 -1.43 7.13 6.13
N LYS A 169 -2.50 6.62 6.73
CA LYS A 169 -2.50 6.20 8.14
C LYS A 169 -2.00 4.76 8.33
N VAL A 170 -2.11 3.95 7.24
CA VAL A 170 -1.62 2.56 7.17
C VAL A 170 -0.88 2.33 5.88
#